data_791d3ba52be2b262dbdda83a087442eb
#
_entry.id   791d3ba52be2b262dbdda83a087442eb
#
_cell.length_a   1.000
_cell.length_b   1.000
_cell.length_c   1.000
_cell.angle_alpha   90.00
_cell.angle_beta   90.00
_cell.angle_gamma   90.00
#
_symmetry.space_group_name_H-M   'P 1'
#
loop_
_entity.id
_entity.type
_entity.pdbx_description
1 polymer ?
#
loop_
_entity_poly.entity_id
_entity_poly.type
_entity_poly.pdbx_seq_one_letter_code
_entity_poly.pdbx_strand_id
1 'polypeptide(L)'
;AESMLKYGTDKPDLRNPLIIHDLTEYFSTVEFKPFKGRPVRGIVVPNCAGQSKGWYEKMLAFAMDIGMKGLGYITVQEDGSYKGPIDKFLSPEKKEELRTMLDLKTDDTLFFICDNIRIVNDLAGQIRTELGRRLDLIDKDRFDLCFITDFPMFERDDDGKLIFTHNPFSMPQGEMDALLHQEPTEIKAYQYDIVCNGVELSSGAVRNHR
;
A
#
# COMPACT_ATOMS: atom_id res chain seq x y z
N ALA A 1 5.59 -8.18 -5.09
CA ALA A 1 5.63 -7.75 -3.68
C ALA A 1 5.74 -6.23 -3.54
N GLU A 2 6.75 -5.59 -4.16
CA GLU A 2 7.01 -4.15 -4.01
C GLU A 2 5.82 -3.28 -4.45
N SER A 3 5.20 -3.58 -5.60
CA SER A 3 4.05 -2.81 -6.09
C SER A 3 2.88 -2.82 -5.10
N MET A 4 2.57 -3.97 -4.52
CA MET A 4 1.53 -4.11 -3.49
C MET A 4 1.86 -3.34 -2.21
N LEU A 5 3.14 -3.30 -1.80
CA LEU A 5 3.55 -2.56 -0.61
C LEU A 5 3.55 -1.05 -0.81
N LYS A 6 4.04 -0.57 -1.96
CA LYS A 6 4.20 0.88 -2.22
C LYS A 6 2.95 1.54 -2.80
N TYR A 7 2.13 0.80 -3.55
CA TYR A 7 1.00 1.36 -4.29
C TYR A 7 -0.34 0.69 -3.98
N GLY A 8 -0.31 -0.49 -3.31
CA GLY A 8 -1.51 -1.25 -2.96
C GLY A 8 -2.18 -1.96 -4.14
N THR A 9 -1.48 -2.11 -5.27
CA THR A 9 -2.01 -2.71 -6.49
C THR A 9 -0.88 -3.27 -7.35
N ASP A 10 -1.19 -4.24 -8.20
CA ASP A 10 -0.32 -4.74 -9.27
C ASP A 10 -0.37 -3.87 -10.54
N LYS A 11 -1.26 -2.89 -10.59
CA LYS A 11 -1.42 -1.94 -11.71
C LYS A 11 -1.36 -0.49 -11.22
N PRO A 12 -0.18 0.00 -10.77
CA PRO A 12 -0.06 1.32 -10.17
C PRO A 12 -0.21 2.45 -11.20
N ASP A 13 -0.92 3.50 -10.82
CA ASP A 13 -0.83 4.80 -11.47
C ASP A 13 0.33 5.59 -10.85
N LEU A 14 1.46 5.65 -11.57
CA LEU A 14 2.68 6.32 -11.10
C LEU A 14 2.61 7.85 -11.20
N ARG A 15 1.59 8.39 -11.87
CA ARG A 15 1.32 9.84 -11.88
C ARG A 15 0.88 10.34 -10.51
N ASN A 16 0.28 9.47 -9.69
CA ASN A 16 -0.02 9.77 -8.29
C ASN A 16 1.28 9.69 -7.48
N PRO A 17 1.79 10.81 -6.91
CA PRO A 17 3.08 10.83 -6.23
C PRO A 17 3.06 10.19 -4.83
N LEU A 18 1.86 9.88 -4.30
CA LEU A 18 1.73 9.33 -2.95
C LEU A 18 2.27 7.90 -2.90
N ILE A 19 2.97 7.58 -1.81
CA ILE A 19 3.55 6.27 -1.53
C ILE A 19 2.98 5.72 -0.22
N ILE A 20 2.74 4.42 -0.19
CA ILE A 20 2.35 3.69 1.00
C ILE A 20 3.62 3.26 1.74
N HIS A 21 3.67 3.52 3.04
CA HIS A 21 4.74 3.12 3.94
C HIS A 21 4.26 2.00 4.87
N ASP A 22 5.12 1.04 5.17
CA ASP A 22 4.84 0.03 6.19
C ASP A 22 5.20 0.58 7.58
N LEU A 23 4.20 0.71 8.43
CA LEU A 23 4.32 1.19 9.81
C LEU A 23 4.06 0.09 10.84
N THR A 24 4.03 -1.17 10.42
CA THR A 24 3.69 -2.32 11.29
C THR A 24 4.66 -2.45 12.44
N GLU A 25 5.96 -2.38 12.19
CA GLU A 25 6.99 -2.47 13.22
C GLU A 25 6.92 -1.28 14.18
N TYR A 26 6.79 -0.07 13.66
CA TYR A 26 6.62 1.14 14.46
C TYR A 26 5.45 1.01 15.44
N PHE A 27 4.27 0.59 14.98
CA PHE A 27 3.09 0.44 15.83
C PHE A 27 3.11 -0.81 16.72
N SER A 28 4.05 -1.74 16.55
CA SER A 28 4.22 -2.87 17.47
C SER A 28 4.59 -2.43 18.88
N THR A 29 5.23 -1.26 19.00
CA THR A 29 5.71 -0.66 20.27
C THR A 29 4.84 0.49 20.76
N VAL A 30 3.75 0.84 20.06
CA VAL A 30 2.80 1.90 20.45
C VAL A 30 1.55 1.30 21.10
N GLU A 31 1.18 1.81 22.27
CA GLU A 31 -0.01 1.38 23.00
C GLU A 31 -1.31 1.95 22.40
N PHE A 32 -1.62 1.51 21.17
CA PHE A 32 -2.88 1.85 20.51
C PHE A 32 -3.63 0.56 20.08
N LYS A 33 -4.62 0.19 20.90
CA LYS A 33 -5.35 -1.08 20.77
C LYS A 33 -5.85 -1.42 19.35
N PRO A 34 -6.39 -0.47 18.54
CA PRO A 34 -6.87 -0.78 17.19
C PRO A 34 -5.79 -1.29 16.24
N PHE A 35 -4.51 -0.92 16.47
CA PHE A 35 -3.38 -1.30 15.62
C PHE A 35 -2.55 -2.47 16.17
N LYS A 36 -2.75 -2.82 17.45
CA LYS A 36 -1.95 -3.84 18.13
C LYS A 36 -2.04 -5.19 17.44
N GLY A 37 -0.89 -5.73 17.05
CA GLY A 37 -0.79 -7.05 16.41
C GLY A 37 -1.36 -7.12 14.98
N ARG A 38 -1.56 -5.99 14.35
CA ARG A 38 -2.07 -5.90 12.98
C ARG A 38 -1.11 -5.12 12.08
N PRO A 39 -1.08 -5.42 10.78
CA PRO A 39 -0.31 -4.60 9.84
C PRO A 39 -0.92 -3.20 9.72
N VAL A 40 -0.04 -2.20 9.73
CA VAL A 40 -0.39 -0.79 9.60
C VAL A 40 0.32 -0.20 8.39
N ARG A 41 -0.42 0.53 7.57
CA ARG A 41 0.09 1.28 6.43
C ARG A 41 -0.09 2.76 6.67
N GLY A 42 0.87 3.56 6.23
CA GLY A 42 0.84 5.03 6.31
C GLY A 42 0.91 5.66 4.92
N ILE A 43 0.19 6.76 4.72
CA ILE A 43 0.31 7.58 3.51
C ILE A 43 0.53 9.03 3.95
N VAL A 44 1.72 9.56 3.61
CA VAL A 44 2.03 10.98 3.81
C VAL A 44 1.45 11.79 2.66
N VAL A 45 0.67 12.79 2.99
CA VAL A 45 0.05 13.71 2.01
C VAL A 45 0.56 15.12 2.28
N PRO A 46 1.45 15.64 1.42
CA PRO A 46 1.99 16.99 1.56
C PRO A 46 0.90 18.08 1.49
N ASN A 47 1.06 19.14 2.27
CA ASN A 47 0.20 20.32 2.28
C ASN A 47 -1.29 20.01 2.46
N CYS A 48 -1.63 18.97 3.23
CA CYS A 48 -3.01 18.52 3.43
C CYS A 48 -3.60 18.93 4.79
N ALA A 49 -2.79 19.42 5.74
CA ALA A 49 -3.24 19.73 7.09
C ALA A 49 -4.31 20.84 7.13
N GLY A 50 -4.27 21.75 6.17
CA GLY A 50 -5.24 22.86 6.04
C GLY A 50 -6.62 22.47 5.49
N GLN A 51 -6.85 21.20 5.18
CA GLN A 51 -8.16 20.74 4.68
C GLN A 51 -9.25 20.89 5.75
N SER A 52 -10.48 21.18 5.30
CA SER A 52 -11.61 21.35 6.19
C SER A 52 -12.01 20.06 6.93
N LYS A 53 -12.63 20.20 8.10
CA LYS A 53 -13.19 19.06 8.84
C LYS A 53 -14.10 18.19 7.94
N GLY A 54 -14.96 18.81 7.14
CA GLY A 54 -15.85 18.09 6.22
C GLY A 54 -15.11 17.33 5.12
N TRP A 55 -13.91 17.77 4.75
CA TRP A 55 -13.07 17.01 3.82
C TRP A 55 -12.55 15.70 4.46
N TYR A 56 -12.07 15.77 5.71
CA TYR A 56 -11.65 14.57 6.46
C TYR A 56 -12.83 13.61 6.73
N GLU A 57 -14.01 14.15 7.04
CA GLU A 57 -15.23 13.36 7.21
C GLU A 57 -15.62 12.60 5.92
N LYS A 58 -15.47 13.23 4.76
CA LYS A 58 -15.68 12.56 3.47
C LYS A 58 -14.63 11.49 3.17
N MET A 59 -13.38 11.67 3.61
CA MET A 59 -12.35 10.62 3.51
C MET A 59 -12.67 9.44 4.42
N LEU A 60 -13.12 9.71 5.65
CA LEU A 60 -13.57 8.67 6.57
C LEU A 60 -14.77 7.91 6.00
N ALA A 61 -15.77 8.61 5.44
CA ALA A 61 -16.92 7.96 4.81
C ALA A 61 -16.49 7.02 3.67
N PHE A 62 -15.60 7.49 2.78
CA PHE A 62 -15.03 6.65 1.72
C PHE A 62 -14.31 5.42 2.28
N ALA A 63 -13.50 5.58 3.32
CA ALA A 63 -12.82 4.45 3.96
C ALA A 63 -13.82 3.41 4.50
N MET A 64 -14.93 3.85 5.09
CA MET A 64 -15.99 2.95 5.56
C MET A 64 -16.72 2.28 4.40
N ASP A 65 -16.98 2.97 3.31
CA ASP A 65 -17.64 2.44 2.11
C ASP A 65 -16.82 1.31 1.46
N ILE A 66 -15.48 1.38 1.53
CA ILE A 66 -14.59 0.31 1.04
C ILE A 66 -14.33 -0.80 2.08
N GLY A 67 -15.04 -0.78 3.22
CA GLY A 67 -15.03 -1.83 4.23
C GLY A 67 -14.08 -1.62 5.41
N MET A 68 -13.39 -0.48 5.52
CA MET A 68 -12.58 -0.16 6.69
C MET A 68 -13.47 0.17 7.90
N LYS A 69 -12.96 -0.09 9.11
CA LYS A 69 -13.65 0.26 10.37
C LYS A 69 -13.44 1.71 10.81
N GLY A 70 -12.56 2.44 10.12
CA GLY A 70 -12.20 3.82 10.39
C GLY A 70 -10.94 4.22 9.65
N LEU A 71 -10.66 5.52 9.61
CA LEU A 71 -9.44 6.08 9.00
C LEU A 71 -8.80 7.02 10.03
N GLY A 72 -7.66 6.60 10.59
CA GLY A 72 -6.87 7.43 11.50
C GLY A 72 -6.02 8.43 10.72
N TYR A 73 -5.72 9.56 11.33
CA TYR A 73 -4.76 10.52 10.77
C TYR A 73 -4.12 11.38 11.86
N ILE A 74 -2.98 11.99 11.52
CA ILE A 74 -2.37 13.13 12.21
C ILE A 74 -2.00 14.19 11.19
N THR A 75 -2.08 15.45 11.60
CA THR A 75 -1.60 16.61 10.84
C THR A 75 -0.40 17.22 11.55
N VAL A 76 0.59 17.69 10.80
CA VAL A 76 1.77 18.39 11.32
C VAL A 76 1.48 19.88 11.32
N GLN A 77 1.52 20.49 12.51
CA GLN A 77 1.22 21.91 12.66
C GLN A 77 2.47 22.79 12.42
N GLU A 78 2.29 24.11 12.28
CA GLU A 78 3.38 25.07 12.07
C GLU A 78 4.45 25.03 13.18
N ASP A 79 4.05 24.79 14.42
CA ASP A 79 4.95 24.66 15.56
C ASP A 79 5.62 23.28 15.66
N GLY A 80 5.37 22.42 14.68
CA GLY A 80 5.88 21.04 14.61
C GLY A 80 5.12 20.06 15.50
N SER A 81 4.10 20.47 16.23
CA SER A 81 3.23 19.56 16.97
C SER A 81 2.32 18.75 16.04
N TYR A 82 1.80 17.64 16.55
CA TYR A 82 0.81 16.83 15.83
C TYR A 82 -0.59 17.11 16.35
N LYS A 83 -1.58 17.05 15.47
CA LYS A 83 -2.99 17.13 15.79
C LYS A 83 -3.76 16.05 15.06
N GLY A 84 -4.66 15.37 15.77
CA GLY A 84 -5.51 14.33 15.18
C GLY A 84 -5.88 13.25 16.18
N PRO A 85 -6.72 12.28 15.78
CA PRO A 85 -7.23 11.25 16.70
C PRO A 85 -6.16 10.29 17.24
N ILE A 86 -5.04 10.14 16.53
CA ILE A 86 -3.94 9.23 16.90
C ILE A 86 -2.88 9.93 17.76
N ASP A 87 -2.75 11.26 17.69
CA ASP A 87 -1.70 12.05 18.34
C ASP A 87 -1.51 11.72 19.82
N LYS A 88 -2.58 11.64 20.58
CA LYS A 88 -2.56 11.39 22.04
C LYS A 88 -1.98 10.03 22.46
N PHE A 89 -1.81 9.10 21.53
CA PHE A 89 -1.25 7.77 21.78
C PHE A 89 0.24 7.69 21.45
N LEU A 90 0.82 8.77 20.91
CA LEU A 90 2.24 8.85 20.55
C LEU A 90 3.00 9.64 21.63
N SER A 91 4.01 9.01 22.24
CA SER A 91 4.95 9.73 23.11
C SER A 91 5.79 10.74 22.31
N PRO A 92 6.44 11.72 22.96
CA PRO A 92 7.32 12.67 22.27
C PRO A 92 8.41 11.97 21.45
N GLU A 93 9.00 10.91 21.98
CA GLU A 93 10.04 10.11 21.29
C GLU A 93 9.46 9.41 20.03
N LYS A 94 8.25 8.86 20.15
CA LYS A 94 7.56 8.22 19.03
C LYS A 94 7.16 9.22 17.94
N LYS A 95 6.81 10.44 18.31
CA LYS A 95 6.53 11.52 17.34
C LYS A 95 7.78 11.90 16.55
N GLU A 96 8.94 12.01 17.21
CA GLU A 96 10.20 12.32 16.54
C GLU A 96 10.71 11.17 15.69
N GLU A 97 10.57 9.92 16.14
CA GLU A 97 10.86 8.73 15.36
C GLU A 97 10.03 8.71 14.06
N LEU A 98 8.73 8.96 14.15
CA LEU A 98 7.82 8.98 13.00
C LEU A 98 8.15 10.12 12.03
N ARG A 99 8.49 11.31 12.57
CA ARG A 99 8.92 12.47 11.78
C ARG A 99 10.16 12.14 10.96
N THR A 100 11.17 11.57 11.60
CA THR A 100 12.44 11.24 10.95
C THR A 100 12.26 10.14 9.91
N MET A 101 11.51 9.08 10.27
CA MET A 101 11.30 7.92 9.41
C MET A 101 10.56 8.26 8.11
N LEU A 102 9.59 9.17 8.17
CA LEU A 102 8.75 9.54 7.03
C LEU A 102 9.08 10.92 6.44
N ASP A 103 10.11 11.60 6.94
CA ASP A 103 10.48 12.98 6.57
C ASP A 103 9.27 13.94 6.62
N LEU A 104 8.47 13.83 7.72
CA LEU A 104 7.24 14.63 7.88
C LEU A 104 7.57 16.11 8.04
N LYS A 105 6.88 16.94 7.26
CA LYS A 105 7.03 18.40 7.23
C LYS A 105 5.77 19.09 7.75
N THR A 106 5.93 20.36 8.08
CA THR A 106 4.78 21.24 8.38
C THR A 106 3.75 21.16 7.26
N ASP A 107 2.47 21.19 7.62
CA ASP A 107 1.30 21.05 6.77
C ASP A 107 1.08 19.67 6.14
N ASP A 108 1.90 18.67 6.44
CA ASP A 108 1.63 17.30 6.04
C ASP A 108 0.49 16.68 6.85
N THR A 109 -0.23 15.78 6.20
CA THR A 109 -1.14 14.84 6.89
C THR A 109 -0.67 13.42 6.65
N LEU A 110 -0.54 12.63 7.72
CA LEU A 110 -0.28 11.20 7.66
C LEU A 110 -1.58 10.45 7.94
N PHE A 111 -2.07 9.68 6.98
CA PHE A 111 -3.20 8.77 7.14
C PHE A 111 -2.72 7.37 7.52
N PHE A 112 -3.51 6.68 8.35
CA PHE A 112 -3.21 5.34 8.82
C PHE A 112 -4.29 4.37 8.39
N ILE A 113 -3.88 3.28 7.75
CA ILE A 113 -4.73 2.18 7.31
C ILE A 113 -4.30 0.93 8.06
N CYS A 114 -5.24 0.29 8.75
CA CYS A 114 -4.97 -0.91 9.52
C CYS A 114 -6.10 -1.92 9.32
N ASP A 115 -5.75 -3.10 8.86
CA ASP A 115 -6.70 -4.21 8.72
C ASP A 115 -5.95 -5.56 8.70
N ASN A 116 -6.59 -6.63 8.23
CA ASN A 116 -6.00 -7.93 8.02
C ASN A 116 -4.89 -7.85 6.95
N ILE A 117 -3.85 -8.68 7.10
CA ILE A 117 -2.70 -8.73 6.17
C ILE A 117 -3.12 -9.02 4.71
N ARG A 118 -4.23 -9.75 4.49
CA ARG A 118 -4.72 -10.09 3.16
C ARG A 118 -5.28 -8.90 2.39
N ILE A 119 -5.86 -7.91 3.10
CA ILE A 119 -6.60 -6.80 2.48
C ILE A 119 -6.00 -5.42 2.74
N VAL A 120 -5.10 -5.26 3.72
CA VAL A 120 -4.58 -3.95 4.13
C VAL A 120 -3.89 -3.20 3.00
N ASN A 121 -3.17 -3.92 2.12
CA ASN A 121 -2.49 -3.28 1.00
C ASN A 121 -3.49 -2.78 -0.06
N ASP A 122 -4.51 -3.56 -0.38
CA ASP A 122 -5.58 -3.16 -1.29
C ASP A 122 -6.36 -1.96 -0.76
N LEU A 123 -6.75 -1.98 0.51
CA LEU A 123 -7.39 -0.83 1.18
C LEU A 123 -6.50 0.43 1.13
N ALA A 124 -5.20 0.27 1.40
CA ALA A 124 -4.26 1.38 1.31
C ALA A 124 -4.12 1.92 -0.12
N GLY A 125 -4.15 1.05 -1.13
CA GLY A 125 -4.15 1.41 -2.54
C GLY A 125 -5.39 2.21 -2.95
N GLN A 126 -6.57 1.81 -2.48
CA GLN A 126 -7.82 2.54 -2.71
C GLN A 126 -7.79 3.92 -2.02
N ILE A 127 -7.33 4.02 -0.76
CA ILE A 127 -7.15 5.30 -0.06
C ILE A 127 -6.14 6.19 -0.80
N ARG A 128 -5.00 5.63 -1.24
CA ARG A 128 -3.99 6.34 -2.04
C ARG A 128 -4.59 6.94 -3.31
N THR A 129 -5.36 6.15 -4.04
CA THR A 129 -6.01 6.57 -5.29
C THR A 129 -7.02 7.68 -5.04
N GLU A 130 -7.87 7.55 -4.02
CA GLU A 130 -8.87 8.54 -3.67
C GLU A 130 -8.24 9.85 -3.17
N LEU A 131 -7.15 9.80 -2.39
CA LEU A 131 -6.38 10.98 -1.98
C LEU A 131 -5.82 11.72 -3.19
N GLY A 132 -5.17 10.99 -4.13
CA GLY A 132 -4.63 11.57 -5.35
C GLY A 132 -5.70 12.25 -6.22
N ARG A 133 -6.87 11.62 -6.32
CA ARG A 133 -8.02 12.16 -7.06
C ARG A 133 -8.60 13.42 -6.40
N ARG A 134 -8.85 13.40 -5.08
CA ARG A 134 -9.47 14.53 -4.35
C ARG A 134 -8.59 15.76 -4.26
N LEU A 135 -7.29 15.56 -4.25
CA LEU A 135 -6.30 16.62 -4.15
C LEU A 135 -5.74 17.04 -5.52
N ASP A 136 -6.28 16.47 -6.62
CA ASP A 136 -5.85 16.71 -8.01
C ASP A 136 -4.33 16.58 -8.19
N LEU A 137 -3.73 15.54 -7.58
CA LEU A 137 -2.30 15.28 -7.63
C LEU A 137 -1.86 14.55 -8.90
N ILE A 138 -2.81 14.08 -9.70
CA ILE A 138 -2.55 13.26 -10.89
C ILE A 138 -2.43 14.16 -12.10
N ASP A 139 -1.22 14.21 -12.70
CA ASP A 139 -0.99 14.89 -13.97
C ASP A 139 -1.67 14.13 -15.11
N LYS A 140 -2.74 14.72 -15.68
CA LYS A 140 -3.58 14.10 -16.70
C LYS A 140 -2.94 14.07 -18.09
N ASP A 141 -1.94 14.91 -18.32
CA ASP A 141 -1.25 15.03 -19.60
C ASP A 141 0.01 14.15 -19.69
N ARG A 142 0.27 13.38 -18.62
CA ARG A 142 1.44 12.52 -18.50
C ARG A 142 1.08 11.05 -18.68
N PHE A 143 1.97 10.30 -19.32
CA PHE A 143 1.91 8.84 -19.46
C PHE A 143 3.13 8.21 -18.80
N ASP A 144 2.88 7.51 -17.68
CA ASP A 144 3.91 6.79 -16.95
C ASP A 144 3.75 5.29 -17.19
N LEU A 145 4.78 4.68 -17.76
CA LEU A 145 4.82 3.23 -17.99
C LEU A 145 5.70 2.56 -16.95
N CYS A 146 5.30 1.38 -16.53
CA CYS A 146 6.13 0.48 -15.74
C CYS A 146 5.95 -0.98 -16.14
N PHE A 147 6.94 -1.79 -15.79
CA PHE A 147 6.83 -3.24 -15.82
C PHE A 147 6.58 -3.75 -14.42
N ILE A 148 5.58 -4.61 -14.28
CA ILE A 148 5.38 -5.41 -13.08
C ILE A 148 5.92 -6.80 -13.37
N THR A 149 6.86 -7.26 -12.56
CA THR A 149 7.56 -8.53 -12.74
C THR A 149 7.51 -9.35 -11.46
N ASP A 150 8.08 -10.54 -11.51
CA ASP A 150 8.22 -11.40 -10.32
C ASP A 150 6.88 -11.74 -9.66
N PHE A 151 5.90 -12.07 -10.49
CA PHE A 151 4.62 -12.58 -9.99
C PHE A 151 4.82 -13.88 -9.20
N PRO A 152 4.16 -14.07 -8.04
CA PRO A 152 4.13 -15.38 -7.41
C PRO A 152 3.48 -16.38 -8.36
N MET A 153 4.04 -17.58 -8.43
CA MET A 153 3.48 -18.62 -9.28
C MET A 153 2.27 -19.30 -8.64
N PHE A 154 2.32 -19.45 -7.32
CA PHE A 154 1.30 -20.12 -6.53
C PHE A 154 0.87 -19.25 -5.35
N GLU A 155 -0.36 -19.49 -4.91
CA GLU A 155 -0.90 -18.97 -3.64
C GLU A 155 -1.74 -20.05 -2.96
N ARG A 156 -2.12 -19.81 -1.72
CA ARG A 156 -3.07 -20.67 -1.01
C ARG A 156 -4.44 -19.99 -0.99
N ASP A 157 -5.45 -20.72 -1.44
CA ASP A 157 -6.85 -20.29 -1.31
C ASP A 157 -7.32 -20.27 0.15
N ASP A 158 -8.58 -19.95 0.39
CA ASP A 158 -9.16 -19.86 1.73
C ASP A 158 -9.21 -21.22 2.46
N ASP A 159 -9.19 -22.33 1.72
CA ASP A 159 -9.12 -23.69 2.25
C ASP A 159 -7.67 -24.16 2.45
N GLY A 160 -6.67 -23.32 2.16
CA GLY A 160 -5.24 -23.63 2.26
C GLY A 160 -4.70 -24.45 1.09
N LYS A 161 -5.49 -24.72 0.07
CA LYS A 161 -5.08 -25.46 -1.12
C LYS A 161 -4.20 -24.59 -2.01
N LEU A 162 -3.13 -25.20 -2.55
CA LEU A 162 -2.24 -24.54 -3.49
C LEU A 162 -2.91 -24.37 -4.85
N ILE A 163 -2.97 -23.15 -5.33
CA ILE A 163 -3.52 -22.78 -6.64
C ILE A 163 -2.53 -21.88 -7.41
N PHE A 164 -2.66 -21.81 -8.73
CA PHE A 164 -1.92 -20.84 -9.53
C PHE A 164 -2.51 -19.43 -9.34
N THR A 165 -1.65 -18.42 -9.17
CA THR A 165 -2.09 -17.03 -8.99
C THR A 165 -2.56 -16.39 -10.29
N HIS A 166 -1.81 -16.60 -11.39
CA HIS A 166 -2.04 -15.95 -12.69
C HIS A 166 -1.95 -16.97 -13.83
N ASN A 167 -0.85 -16.97 -14.59
CA ASN A 167 -0.69 -17.79 -15.77
C ASN A 167 0.01 -19.13 -15.47
N PRO A 168 -0.69 -20.26 -15.43
CA PRO A 168 -0.12 -21.56 -15.07
C PRO A 168 0.92 -22.08 -16.11
N PHE A 169 0.91 -21.52 -17.30
CA PHE A 169 1.84 -21.86 -18.38
C PHE A 169 3.15 -21.05 -18.32
N SER A 170 3.32 -20.18 -17.36
CA SER A 170 4.57 -19.43 -17.16
C SER A 170 5.65 -20.34 -16.60
N MET A 171 6.90 -20.11 -16.99
CA MET A 171 8.04 -20.83 -16.45
C MET A 171 8.35 -20.31 -15.03
N PRO A 172 8.55 -21.21 -14.06
CA PRO A 172 9.02 -20.82 -12.74
C PRO A 172 10.46 -20.32 -12.79
N GLN A 173 10.78 -19.29 -12.00
CA GLN A 173 12.16 -18.89 -11.78
C GLN A 173 12.88 -19.99 -10.99
N GLY A 174 14.06 -20.40 -11.45
CA GLY A 174 14.77 -21.57 -10.92
C GLY A 174 14.30 -22.92 -11.50
N GLU A 175 13.34 -22.91 -12.44
CA GLU A 175 12.89 -24.10 -13.20
C GLU A 175 12.51 -25.28 -12.30
N MET A 176 12.97 -26.51 -12.64
CA MET A 176 12.68 -27.74 -11.89
C MET A 176 13.25 -27.73 -10.48
N ASP A 177 14.39 -27.09 -10.26
CA ASP A 177 15.01 -27.02 -8.93
C ASP A 177 14.12 -26.27 -7.95
N ALA A 178 13.54 -25.14 -8.37
CA ALA A 178 12.60 -24.41 -7.56
C ALA A 178 11.35 -25.25 -7.22
N LEU A 179 10.77 -25.93 -8.22
CA LEU A 179 9.58 -26.75 -8.03
C LEU A 179 9.81 -27.94 -7.07
N LEU A 180 11.03 -28.45 -7.00
CA LEU A 180 11.37 -29.62 -6.18
C LEU A 180 11.81 -29.25 -4.76
N HIS A 181 12.39 -28.04 -4.55
CA HIS A 181 13.10 -27.73 -3.31
C HIS A 181 12.66 -26.44 -2.62
N GLN A 182 11.89 -25.55 -3.28
CA GLN A 182 11.40 -24.31 -2.66
C GLN A 182 9.97 -24.46 -2.12
N GLU A 183 9.62 -23.66 -1.12
CA GLU A 183 8.21 -23.51 -0.71
C GLU A 183 7.40 -22.94 -1.90
N PRO A 184 6.32 -23.61 -2.34
CA PRO A 184 5.59 -23.22 -3.54
C PRO A 184 5.15 -21.75 -3.59
N THR A 185 4.74 -21.18 -2.47
CA THR A 185 4.28 -19.78 -2.37
C THR A 185 5.40 -18.75 -2.50
N GLU A 186 6.67 -19.18 -2.45
CA GLU A 186 7.85 -18.34 -2.67
C GLU A 186 8.35 -18.39 -4.11
N ILE A 187 7.89 -19.37 -4.91
CA ILE A 187 8.29 -19.53 -6.31
C ILE A 187 7.68 -18.39 -7.12
N LYS A 188 8.53 -17.67 -7.84
CA LYS A 188 8.13 -16.62 -8.78
C LYS A 188 8.06 -17.16 -10.20
N ALA A 189 7.19 -16.59 -11.01
CA ALA A 189 7.09 -16.87 -12.43
C ALA A 189 7.87 -15.85 -13.27
N TYR A 190 8.41 -16.28 -14.40
CA TYR A 190 8.88 -15.37 -15.46
C TYR A 190 7.67 -14.81 -16.23
N GLN A 191 6.94 -13.94 -15.52
CA GLN A 191 5.78 -13.24 -16.04
C GLN A 191 5.99 -11.74 -15.87
N TYR A 192 5.42 -10.94 -16.77
CA TYR A 192 5.43 -9.49 -16.68
C TYR A 192 4.13 -8.90 -17.20
N ASP A 193 3.75 -7.76 -16.64
CA ASP A 193 2.72 -6.87 -17.17
C ASP A 193 3.33 -5.52 -17.52
N ILE A 194 2.88 -4.92 -18.61
CA ILE A 194 3.17 -3.54 -18.98
C ILE A 194 1.97 -2.72 -18.54
N VAL A 195 2.21 -1.81 -17.61
CA VAL A 195 1.17 -0.96 -17.02
C VAL A 195 1.42 0.50 -17.39
N CYS A 196 0.39 1.20 -17.80
CA CYS A 196 0.39 2.64 -18.04
C CYS A 196 -0.75 3.28 -17.28
N ASN A 197 -0.45 4.24 -16.41
CA ASN A 197 -1.45 5.04 -15.70
C ASN A 197 -2.53 4.20 -14.99
N GLY A 198 -2.14 3.11 -14.37
CA GLY A 198 -3.07 2.21 -13.67
C GLY A 198 -3.81 1.20 -14.55
N VAL A 199 -3.49 1.14 -15.86
CA VAL A 199 -4.11 0.22 -16.80
C VAL A 199 -3.07 -0.74 -17.35
N GLU A 200 -3.37 -2.05 -17.31
CA GLU A 200 -2.58 -3.06 -17.99
C GLU A 200 -2.76 -2.93 -19.50
N LEU A 201 -1.66 -2.63 -20.21
CA LEU A 201 -1.65 -2.55 -21.67
C LEU A 201 -1.38 -3.91 -22.30
N SER A 202 -0.55 -4.71 -21.67
CA SER A 202 -0.14 -6.02 -22.18
C SER A 202 0.43 -6.85 -21.04
N SER A 203 0.32 -8.16 -21.18
CA SER A 203 1.00 -9.12 -20.32
C SER A 203 1.79 -10.14 -21.15
N GLY A 204 2.80 -10.75 -20.55
CA GLY A 204 3.60 -11.77 -21.20
C GLY A 204 4.30 -12.69 -20.19
N ALA A 205 4.80 -13.81 -20.70
CA ALA A 205 5.54 -14.76 -19.89
C ALA A 205 6.55 -15.56 -20.75
N VAL A 206 7.63 -16.00 -20.14
CA VAL A 206 8.40 -17.10 -20.69
C VAL A 206 7.56 -18.36 -20.51
N ARG A 207 7.24 -19.03 -21.62
CA ARG A 207 6.38 -20.20 -21.60
C ARG A 207 7.11 -21.42 -21.05
N ASN A 208 6.41 -22.16 -20.20
CA ASN A 208 6.89 -23.48 -19.80
C ASN A 208 6.81 -24.41 -21.03
N HIS A 209 7.95 -24.99 -21.40
CA HIS A 209 8.10 -25.87 -22.57
C HIS A 209 8.67 -27.24 -22.18
N ARG A 210 8.67 -27.57 -20.90
CA ARG A 210 9.18 -28.84 -20.35
C ARG A 210 8.08 -29.61 -19.63
#